data_044e07ef10f8202222ae5b5503d04bab
#
_entry.id   044e07ef10f8202222ae5b5503d04bab
#
_cell.length_a   1.000
_cell.length_b   1.000
_cell.length_c   1.000
_cell.angle_alpha   90.00
_cell.angle_beta   90.00
_cell.angle_gamma   90.00
#
_symmetry.space_group_name_H-M   'P 1'
#
loop_
_entity.id
_entity.type
_entity.pdbx_description
1 polymer ?
#
loop_
_entity_poly.entity_id
_entity_poly.type
_entity_poly.pdbx_seq_one_letter_code
_entity_poly.pdbx_strand_id
1 'polypeptide(L)'
;VVLFHDLGHGEPLIDALARFGAGLPANVLPVAVNETTQLGVEAWTAPVAWGACAVRALSSAKPRHELTGIAANIAIANLLSQSLGYGAEVCGLIEADDPDILALALDMITPDVASRRPAAFLPIGKKRSLLTSTMV
;
A
#
# COMPACT_ATOMS: atom_id res chain seq x y z
N VAL A 1 4.95 -6.54 -2.21
CA VAL A 1 4.06 -5.38 -2.30
C VAL A 1 2.81 -5.63 -1.47
N VAL A 2 2.45 -4.67 -0.64
CA VAL A 2 1.15 -4.68 0.06
C VAL A 2 0.17 -3.80 -0.73
N LEU A 3 -1.00 -4.34 -1.03
CA LEU A 3 -2.07 -3.65 -1.74
C LEU A 3 -3.31 -3.54 -0.84
N PHE A 4 -3.55 -2.35 -0.30
CA PHE A 4 -4.79 -2.07 0.42
C PHE A 4 -5.93 -1.84 -0.56
N HIS A 5 -7.07 -2.43 -0.28
CA HIS A 5 -8.28 -2.27 -1.09
C HIS A 5 -9.53 -2.28 -0.21
N ASP A 6 -10.58 -1.62 -0.67
CA ASP A 6 -11.89 -1.70 -0.04
C ASP A 6 -12.72 -2.87 -0.59
N LEU A 7 -13.88 -3.10 0.00
CA LEU A 7 -14.78 -4.17 -0.39
C LEU A 7 -15.74 -3.76 -1.53
N GLY A 8 -16.00 -2.46 -1.67
CA GLY A 8 -16.97 -1.95 -2.63
C GLY A 8 -16.43 -1.78 -4.05
N HIS A 9 -15.18 -1.35 -4.16
CA HIS A 9 -14.52 -1.10 -5.45
C HIS A 9 -13.34 -2.02 -5.68
N GLY A 10 -12.44 -2.14 -4.72
CA GLY A 10 -11.18 -2.85 -4.89
C GLY A 10 -11.33 -4.36 -4.97
N GLU A 11 -12.15 -4.96 -4.10
CA GLU A 11 -12.34 -6.42 -4.11
C GLU A 11 -12.94 -6.93 -5.43
N PRO A 12 -14.05 -6.33 -5.96
CA PRO A 12 -14.57 -6.75 -7.25
C PRO A 12 -13.57 -6.59 -8.40
N LEU A 13 -12.72 -5.57 -8.35
CA LEU A 13 -11.70 -5.34 -9.37
C LEU A 13 -10.60 -6.41 -9.33
N ILE A 14 -10.16 -6.79 -8.15
CA ILE A 14 -9.20 -7.87 -7.94
C ILE A 14 -9.80 -9.21 -8.38
N ASP A 15 -11.06 -9.48 -8.05
CA ASP A 15 -11.77 -10.68 -8.49
C ASP A 15 -11.90 -10.73 -10.01
N ALA A 16 -12.19 -9.61 -10.67
CA ALA A 16 -12.24 -9.53 -12.12
C ALA A 16 -10.88 -9.83 -12.75
N LEU A 17 -9.81 -9.32 -12.16
CA LEU A 17 -8.46 -9.63 -12.61
C LEU A 17 -8.13 -11.13 -12.50
N ALA A 18 -8.58 -11.79 -11.44
CA ALA A 18 -8.39 -13.21 -11.26
C ALA A 18 -9.21 -14.07 -12.26
N ARG A 19 -10.43 -13.62 -12.62
CA ARG A 19 -11.33 -14.36 -13.51
C ARG A 19 -11.00 -14.19 -14.98
N PHE A 20 -10.62 -12.96 -15.39
CA PHE A 20 -10.47 -12.58 -16.80
C PHE A 20 -9.03 -12.30 -17.19
N GLY A 21 -8.10 -12.34 -16.25
CA GLY A 21 -6.67 -12.10 -16.46
C GLY A 21 -5.80 -13.11 -15.72
N ALA A 22 -4.56 -12.74 -15.50
CA ALA A 22 -3.57 -13.59 -14.84
C ALA A 22 -3.67 -13.56 -13.29
N GLY A 23 -4.58 -12.78 -12.72
CA GLY A 23 -4.66 -12.54 -11.29
C GLY A 23 -3.60 -11.56 -10.78
N LEU A 24 -3.53 -11.41 -9.46
CA LEU A 24 -2.48 -10.59 -8.85
C LEU A 24 -1.11 -11.25 -9.02
N PRO A 25 -0.04 -10.47 -9.25
CA PRO A 25 1.33 -11.00 -9.18
C PRO A 25 1.60 -11.69 -7.84
N ALA A 26 2.45 -12.74 -7.86
CA ALA A 26 2.73 -13.56 -6.68
C ALA A 26 3.36 -12.77 -5.51
N ASN A 27 4.00 -11.65 -5.80
CA ASN A 27 4.61 -10.78 -4.79
C ASN A 27 3.67 -9.69 -4.24
N VAL A 28 2.40 -9.70 -4.61
CA VAL A 28 1.39 -8.75 -4.14
C VAL A 28 0.50 -9.41 -3.09
N LEU A 29 0.48 -8.83 -1.90
CA LEU A 29 -0.40 -9.24 -0.80
C LEU A 29 -1.59 -8.28 -0.72
N PRO A 30 -2.80 -8.72 -1.09
CA PRO A 30 -4.00 -7.89 -0.94
C PRO A 30 -4.44 -7.86 0.54
N VAL A 31 -4.77 -6.67 1.02
CA VAL A 31 -5.27 -6.44 2.38
C VAL A 31 -6.56 -5.64 2.31
N ALA A 32 -7.67 -6.25 2.72
CA ALA A 32 -8.97 -5.60 2.74
C ALA A 32 -9.09 -4.63 3.91
N VAL A 33 -9.59 -3.44 3.63
CA VAL A 33 -9.90 -2.41 4.62
C VAL A 33 -11.31 -1.85 4.37
N ASN A 34 -11.90 -1.22 5.37
CA ASN A 34 -13.23 -0.62 5.20
C ASN A 34 -13.21 0.53 4.20
N GLU A 35 -12.21 1.38 4.31
CA GLU A 35 -12.03 2.54 3.43
C GLU A 35 -10.56 2.92 3.30
N THR A 36 -10.06 2.95 2.08
CA THR A 36 -8.66 3.27 1.80
C THR A 36 -8.29 4.71 2.14
N THR A 37 -9.24 5.65 2.04
CA THR A 37 -9.01 7.06 2.37
C THR A 37 -8.77 7.31 3.86
N GLN A 38 -9.09 6.36 4.72
CA GLN A 38 -8.89 6.44 6.17
C GLN A 38 -7.58 5.81 6.65
N LEU A 39 -6.74 5.34 5.74
CA LEU A 39 -5.43 4.79 6.09
C LEU A 39 -4.53 5.87 6.69
N GLY A 40 -4.11 5.67 7.93
CA GLY A 40 -3.18 6.56 8.61
C GLY A 40 -1.71 6.25 8.25
N VAL A 41 -0.80 7.11 8.71
CA VAL A 41 0.64 6.97 8.44
C VAL A 41 1.19 5.61 8.87
N GLU A 42 0.70 5.06 9.98
CA GLU A 42 1.12 3.74 10.49
C GLU A 42 0.78 2.59 9.54
N ALA A 43 -0.34 2.66 8.82
CA ALA A 43 -0.71 1.65 7.83
C ALA A 43 0.25 1.66 6.64
N TRP A 44 0.80 2.79 6.31
CA TRP A 44 1.77 2.96 5.22
C TRP A 44 3.19 2.57 5.63
N THR A 45 3.59 2.89 6.85
CA THR A 45 4.97 2.71 7.32
C THR A 45 5.25 1.33 7.89
N ALA A 46 4.29 0.70 8.57
CA ALA A 46 4.48 -0.60 9.19
C ALA A 46 4.86 -1.70 8.19
N PRO A 47 4.17 -1.86 7.03
CA PRO A 47 4.58 -2.86 6.05
C PRO A 47 5.99 -2.64 5.51
N VAL A 48 6.40 -1.40 5.32
CA VAL A 48 7.76 -1.05 4.86
C VAL A 48 8.80 -1.48 5.88
N ALA A 49 8.56 -1.22 7.16
CA ALA A 49 9.44 -1.64 8.24
C ALA A 49 9.58 -3.18 8.30
N TRP A 50 8.57 -3.93 7.88
CA TRP A 50 8.59 -5.39 7.83
C TRP A 50 9.12 -5.98 6.53
N GLY A 51 9.61 -5.16 5.62
CA GLY A 51 10.27 -5.60 4.41
C GLY A 51 9.44 -5.52 3.14
N ALA A 52 8.26 -4.93 3.16
CA ALA A 52 7.53 -4.64 1.93
C ALA A 52 8.33 -3.67 1.06
N CYS A 53 8.50 -3.99 -0.20
CA CYS A 53 9.21 -3.12 -1.14
C CYS A 53 8.37 -1.94 -1.60
N ALA A 54 7.05 -2.09 -1.57
CA ALA A 54 6.10 -1.03 -1.89
C ALA A 54 4.77 -1.25 -1.18
N VAL A 55 4.08 -0.17 -0.89
CA VAL A 55 2.72 -0.16 -0.33
C VAL A 55 1.84 0.67 -1.25
N ARG A 56 0.73 0.11 -1.66
CA ARG A 56 -0.23 0.79 -2.54
C ARG A 56 -1.63 0.70 -1.94
N ALA A 57 -2.44 1.70 -2.20
CA ALA A 57 -3.88 1.66 -1.97
C ALA A 57 -4.60 1.78 -3.31
N LEU A 58 -5.56 0.90 -3.54
CA LEU A 58 -6.38 0.88 -4.73
C LEU A 58 -7.57 1.82 -4.54
N SER A 59 -7.71 2.78 -5.44
CA SER A 59 -8.81 3.74 -5.47
C SER A 59 -9.47 3.76 -6.85
N SER A 60 -10.72 4.18 -6.89
CA SER A 60 -11.38 4.49 -8.16
C SER A 60 -10.74 5.72 -8.81
N ALA A 61 -10.74 5.76 -10.14
CA ALA A 61 -10.36 6.95 -10.90
C ALA A 61 -11.34 8.13 -10.66
N LYS A 62 -12.54 7.83 -10.16
CA LYS A 62 -13.55 8.81 -9.73
C LYS A 62 -13.92 8.57 -8.27
N PRO A 63 -13.08 8.96 -7.31
CA PRO A 63 -13.30 8.65 -5.91
C PRO A 63 -14.53 9.40 -5.37
N ARG A 64 -15.27 8.73 -4.47
CA ARG A 64 -16.42 9.33 -3.77
C ARG A 64 -15.99 10.32 -2.70
N HIS A 65 -14.78 10.18 -2.18
CA HIS A 65 -14.23 10.98 -1.10
C HIS A 65 -13.00 11.74 -1.59
N GLU A 66 -12.73 12.85 -0.95
CA GLU A 66 -11.55 13.64 -1.24
C GLU A 66 -10.27 12.89 -0.87
N LEU A 67 -9.29 12.89 -1.76
CA LEU A 67 -8.02 12.18 -1.59
C LEU A 67 -6.92 13.02 -0.91
N THR A 68 -7.21 14.25 -0.51
CA THR A 68 -6.21 15.16 0.08
C THR A 68 -5.59 14.58 1.36
N GLY A 69 -6.41 14.02 2.24
CA GLY A 69 -5.94 13.45 3.50
C GLY A 69 -5.03 12.24 3.30
N ILE A 70 -5.40 11.32 2.42
CA ILE A 70 -4.57 10.14 2.12
C ILE A 70 -3.29 10.55 1.38
N ALA A 71 -3.36 11.52 0.48
CA ALA A 71 -2.18 12.04 -0.20
C ALA A 71 -1.18 12.65 0.78
N ALA A 72 -1.64 13.40 1.77
CA ALA A 72 -0.79 13.93 2.83
C ALA A 72 -0.13 12.82 3.66
N ASN A 73 -0.87 11.79 4.04
CA ASN A 73 -0.33 10.64 4.78
C ASN A 73 0.71 9.85 3.96
N ILE A 74 0.48 9.68 2.66
CA ILE A 74 1.44 9.06 1.74
C ILE A 74 2.71 9.88 1.65
N ALA A 75 2.60 11.20 1.53
CA ALA A 75 3.76 12.10 1.48
C ALA A 75 4.61 12.00 2.75
N ILE A 76 3.98 11.98 3.91
CA ILE A 76 4.66 11.81 5.21
C ILE A 76 5.33 10.43 5.27
N ALA A 77 4.63 9.37 4.89
CA ALA A 77 5.17 8.01 4.90
C ALA A 77 6.37 7.86 3.95
N ASN A 78 6.32 8.47 2.78
CA ASN A 78 7.45 8.49 1.84
C ASN A 78 8.64 9.26 2.39
N LEU A 79 8.41 10.41 3.01
CA LEU A 79 9.47 11.19 3.64
C LEU A 79 10.16 10.40 4.76
N LEU A 80 9.40 9.74 5.62
CA LEU A 80 9.93 8.88 6.68
C LEU A 80 10.69 7.68 6.10
N SER A 81 10.16 7.02 5.10
CA SER A 81 10.79 5.88 4.43
C SER A 81 12.11 6.28 3.79
N GLN A 82 12.17 7.41 3.11
CA GLN A 82 13.38 7.94 2.52
C GLN A 82 14.42 8.28 3.58
N SER A 83 14.02 8.92 4.68
CA SER A 83 14.90 9.28 5.79
C SER A 83 15.50 8.06 6.49
N LEU A 84 14.79 6.93 6.49
CA LEU A 84 15.24 5.66 7.06
C LEU A 84 15.97 4.76 6.05
N GLY A 85 16.16 5.20 4.82
CA GLY A 85 16.91 4.47 3.79
C GLY A 85 16.09 3.46 3.00
N TYR A 86 14.76 3.49 3.06
CA TYR A 86 13.90 2.53 2.33
C TYR A 86 13.55 2.95 0.89
N GLY A 87 13.86 4.18 0.50
CA GLY A 87 13.54 4.74 -0.81
C GLY A 87 12.54 5.89 -0.75
N ALA A 88 12.39 6.60 -1.88
CA ALA A 88 11.62 7.85 -1.93
C ALA A 88 10.13 7.67 -2.26
N GLU A 89 9.78 6.66 -3.06
CA GLU A 89 8.42 6.45 -3.58
C GLU A 89 7.89 5.04 -3.23
N VAL A 90 8.04 4.67 -1.97
CA VAL A 90 7.64 3.35 -1.49
C VAL A 90 6.13 3.23 -1.35
N CYS A 91 5.45 4.33 -0.99
CA CYS A 91 4.01 4.39 -0.80
C CYS A 91 3.34 5.18 -1.92
N GLY A 92 2.17 4.75 -2.35
CA GLY A 92 1.42 5.44 -3.40
C GLY A 92 0.00 4.92 -3.60
N LEU A 93 -0.77 5.64 -4.42
CA LEU A 93 -2.09 5.24 -4.86
C LEU A 93 -2.03 4.56 -6.22
N ILE A 94 -2.92 3.60 -6.43
CA ILE A 94 -3.28 3.10 -7.76
C ILE A 94 -4.73 3.51 -8.00
N GLU A 95 -4.95 4.34 -9.01
CA GLU A 95 -6.28 4.74 -9.46
C GLU A 95 -6.66 3.88 -10.68
N ALA A 96 -7.57 2.94 -10.48
CA ALA A 96 -7.99 2.03 -11.54
C ALA A 96 -9.45 1.64 -11.36
N ASP A 97 -10.18 1.63 -12.47
CA ASP A 97 -11.55 1.11 -12.57
C ASP A 97 -11.62 -0.10 -13.52
N ASP A 98 -10.51 -0.46 -14.14
CA ASP A 98 -10.36 -1.56 -15.08
C ASP A 98 -9.29 -2.54 -14.60
N PRO A 99 -9.56 -3.88 -14.66
CA PRO A 99 -8.57 -4.86 -14.25
C PRO A 99 -7.24 -4.79 -15.00
N ASP A 100 -7.27 -4.46 -16.28
CA ASP A 100 -6.05 -4.35 -17.10
C ASP A 100 -5.18 -3.17 -16.66
N ILE A 101 -5.81 -2.05 -16.28
CA ILE A 101 -5.10 -0.88 -15.72
C ILE A 101 -4.48 -1.24 -14.37
N LEU A 102 -5.19 -1.96 -13.52
CA LEU A 102 -4.65 -2.45 -12.26
C LEU A 102 -3.43 -3.37 -12.48
N ALA A 103 -3.54 -4.32 -13.39
CA ALA A 103 -2.45 -5.22 -13.72
C ALA A 103 -1.22 -4.46 -14.21
N LEU A 104 -1.40 -3.51 -15.11
CA LEU A 104 -0.31 -2.68 -15.63
C LEU A 104 0.36 -1.86 -14.54
N ALA A 105 -0.42 -1.24 -13.65
CA ALA A 105 0.10 -0.46 -12.54
C ALA A 105 0.92 -1.31 -11.56
N LEU A 106 0.50 -2.55 -11.29
CA LEU A 106 1.23 -3.47 -10.43
C LEU A 106 2.53 -3.96 -11.10
N ASP A 107 2.51 -4.20 -12.40
CA ASP A 107 3.71 -4.60 -13.16
C ASP A 107 4.77 -3.50 -13.24
N MET A 108 4.36 -2.25 -13.15
CA MET A 108 5.27 -1.10 -13.13
C MET A 108 6.00 -0.90 -11.80
N ILE A 109 5.59 -1.58 -10.73
CA ILE A 109 6.26 -1.51 -9.44
C ILE A 109 7.55 -2.33 -9.52
N THR A 110 8.68 -1.64 -9.52
CA THR A 110 10.01 -2.28 -9.53
C THR A 110 10.48 -2.49 -8.10
N PRO A 111 10.60 -3.76 -7.63
CA PRO A 111 11.08 -4.01 -6.29
C PRO A 111 12.59 -3.72 -6.20
N ASP A 112 12.96 -2.77 -5.35
CA ASP A 112 14.34 -2.63 -4.90
C ASP A 112 14.54 -3.53 -3.68
N VAL A 113 14.99 -4.75 -3.94
CA VAL A 113 15.06 -5.81 -2.92
C VAL A 113 16.44 -5.88 -2.24
N ALA A 114 17.42 -5.12 -2.73
CA ALA A 114 18.83 -5.44 -2.48
C ALA A 114 19.35 -5.11 -1.07
N SER A 115 18.62 -4.39 -0.22
CA SER A 115 19.19 -3.93 1.06
C SER A 115 18.22 -3.89 2.25
N ARG A 116 17.03 -4.42 2.14
CA ARG A 116 16.01 -4.27 3.18
C ARG A 116 16.06 -5.40 4.20
N ARG A 117 16.34 -5.06 5.44
CA ARG A 117 16.17 -5.97 6.57
C ARG A 117 14.81 -5.71 7.22
N PRO A 118 13.94 -6.73 7.33
CA PRO A 118 12.69 -6.59 8.09
C PRO A 118 12.98 -6.24 9.55
N ALA A 119 12.12 -5.46 10.16
CA ALA A 119 12.19 -5.20 11.58
C ALA A 119 11.97 -6.49 12.38
N ALA A 120 12.73 -6.67 13.44
CA ALA A 120 12.68 -7.87 14.30
C ALA A 120 11.68 -7.72 15.45
N PHE A 121 10.63 -6.91 15.29
CA PHE A 121 9.60 -6.70 16.31
C PHE A 121 8.20 -6.93 15.74
N LEU A 122 7.26 -7.25 16.62
CA LEU A 122 5.85 -7.38 16.30
C LEU A 122 5.12 -6.16 16.85
N PRO A 123 4.49 -5.32 16.02
CA PRO A 123 3.71 -4.19 16.53
C PRO A 123 2.43 -4.70 17.16
N ILE A 124 2.32 -4.51 18.47
CA ILE A 124 1.15 -4.86 19.25
C ILE A 124 0.68 -3.60 19.96
N GLY A 125 -0.61 -3.37 19.99
CA GLY A 125 -1.22 -2.28 20.74
C GLY A 125 -2.00 -1.29 19.90
N LYS A 126 -2.18 -0.11 20.46
CA LYS A 126 -2.96 0.97 19.82
C LYS A 126 -2.16 1.61 18.67
N LYS A 127 -2.88 2.27 17.78
CA LYS A 127 -2.34 2.99 16.62
C LYS A 127 -1.06 3.79 16.91
N ARG A 128 -1.05 4.55 18.00
CA ARG A 128 0.10 5.37 18.39
C ARG A 128 1.33 4.52 18.76
N SER A 129 1.10 3.43 19.47
CA SER A 129 2.16 2.49 19.83
C SER A 129 2.74 1.79 18.60
N LEU A 130 1.89 1.42 17.66
CA LEU A 130 2.29 0.83 16.38
C LEU A 130 3.20 1.80 15.61
N LEU A 131 2.78 3.05 15.46
CA LEU A 131 3.57 4.07 14.76
C LEU A 131 4.94 4.28 15.41
N THR A 132 4.99 4.38 16.73
CA THR A 132 6.25 4.53 17.48
C THR A 132 7.17 3.34 17.28
N SER A 133 6.64 2.11 17.32
CA SER A 133 7.41 0.89 17.13
C SER A 133 8.00 0.78 15.72
N THR A 134 7.26 1.20 14.69
CA THR A 134 7.73 1.13 13.31
C THR A 134 8.81 2.14 12.97
N MET A 135 8.97 3.20 13.77
CA MET A 135 9.98 4.25 13.57
C MET A 135 11.32 3.99 14.28
N VAL A 136 11.41 2.94 15.07
CA VAL A 136 12.63 2.59 15.82
C VAL A 136 13.60 1.74 14.99
#